data_1fc1f91a019e7c40000c7a88c44a140e
#
_entry.id   1fc1f91a019e7c40000c7a88c44a140e
#
_cell.length_a   1.000
_cell.length_b   1.000
_cell.length_c   1.000
_cell.angle_alpha   90.00
_cell.angle_beta   90.00
_cell.angle_gamma   90.00
#
_symmetry.space_group_name_H-M   'P 1'
#
loop_
_entity.id
_entity.type
_entity.pdbx_description
1 polymer ?
#
loop_
_entity_poly.entity_id
_entity_poly.type
_entity_poly.pdbx_seq_one_letter_code
_entity_poly.pdbx_strand_id
1 'polypeptide(L)'
;MENSNPVYGFRKTVSLSVQEADARVREELQREGFGILTEIDVKATLKTKLDVDFKPYKILGACNPPLAHQALLAEEDIGLLLPCNVIVYEGATEGTSVVSVINPQVQLGITGRDDIAPLAKEVGDRLKRVLDAL
;
A
#
# COMPACT_ATOMS: atom_id res chain seq x y z
N MET A 1 -17.78 -0.80 9.64
CA MET A 1 -17.91 0.30 8.66
C MET A 1 -16.91 0.09 7.54
N GLU A 2 -17.40 0.15 6.31
CA GLU A 2 -16.62 -0.22 5.14
C GLU A 2 -15.34 0.60 4.96
N ASN A 3 -15.36 1.88 5.35
CA ASN A 3 -14.22 2.79 5.19
C ASN A 3 -13.51 3.10 6.49
N SER A 4 -13.73 2.26 7.52
CA SER A 4 -12.98 2.43 8.77
C SER A 4 -11.51 2.08 8.54
N ASN A 5 -10.62 3.02 8.87
CA ASN A 5 -9.19 2.81 8.70
C ASN A 5 -8.62 2.00 9.85
N PRO A 6 -7.74 1.03 9.58
CA PRO A 6 -6.89 0.49 10.63
C PRO A 6 -5.94 1.59 11.15
N VAL A 7 -5.40 1.43 12.35
CA VAL A 7 -4.47 2.41 12.93
C VAL A 7 -3.29 2.68 11.99
N TYR A 8 -2.85 1.65 11.29
CA TYR A 8 -1.64 1.67 10.46
C TYR A 8 -1.88 1.90 8.97
N GLY A 9 -3.11 2.25 8.57
CA GLY A 9 -3.40 2.40 7.15
C GLY A 9 -4.62 3.26 6.84
N PHE A 10 -4.82 3.49 5.57
CA PHE A 10 -5.99 4.19 5.02
C PHE A 10 -6.60 3.31 3.94
N ARG A 11 -7.92 3.22 3.89
CA ARG A 11 -8.59 2.38 2.90
C ARG A 11 -9.81 3.05 2.30
N LYS A 12 -10.17 2.58 1.11
CA LYS A 12 -11.34 3.03 0.37
C LYS A 12 -11.98 1.84 -0.32
N THR A 13 -13.29 1.74 -0.24
CA THR A 13 -14.05 0.77 -1.03
C THR A 13 -14.45 1.41 -2.36
N VAL A 14 -14.20 0.70 -3.44
CA VAL A 14 -14.49 1.18 -4.79
C VAL A 14 -15.39 0.18 -5.53
N SER A 15 -16.22 0.68 -6.44
CA SER A 15 -17.13 -0.13 -7.25
C SER A 15 -16.44 -0.66 -8.50
N LEU A 16 -15.36 -1.41 -8.29
CA LEU A 16 -14.53 -2.01 -9.32
C LEU A 16 -14.21 -3.45 -8.94
N SER A 17 -13.94 -4.29 -9.92
CA SER A 17 -13.37 -5.61 -9.67
C SER A 17 -11.94 -5.45 -9.12
N VAL A 18 -11.40 -6.50 -8.51
CA VAL A 18 -10.01 -6.48 -8.03
C VAL A 18 -9.05 -6.18 -9.17
N GLN A 19 -9.28 -6.77 -10.35
CA GLN A 19 -8.44 -6.53 -11.52
C GLN A 19 -8.48 -5.07 -11.96
N GLU A 20 -9.66 -4.47 -12.01
CA GLU A 20 -9.82 -3.06 -12.39
C GLU A 20 -9.24 -2.12 -11.33
N ALA A 21 -9.48 -2.42 -10.05
CA ALA A 21 -8.95 -1.63 -8.95
C ALA A 21 -7.41 -1.69 -8.92
N ASP A 22 -6.84 -2.86 -9.17
CA ASP A 22 -5.40 -3.05 -9.26
C ASP A 22 -4.79 -2.17 -10.37
N ALA A 23 -5.41 -2.19 -11.56
CA ALA A 23 -4.94 -1.36 -12.68
C ALA A 23 -5.02 0.13 -12.35
N ARG A 24 -6.13 0.57 -11.75
CA ARG A 24 -6.34 1.97 -11.40
C ARG A 24 -5.37 2.44 -10.33
N VAL A 25 -5.14 1.66 -9.29
CA VAL A 25 -4.23 2.07 -8.22
C VAL A 25 -2.79 2.17 -8.73
N ARG A 26 -2.38 1.30 -9.64
CA ARG A 26 -1.04 1.36 -10.24
C ARG A 26 -0.85 2.66 -11.04
N GLU A 27 -1.85 3.08 -11.79
CA GLU A 27 -1.81 4.34 -12.55
C GLU A 27 -1.68 5.53 -11.61
N GLU A 28 -2.48 5.56 -10.55
CA GLU A 28 -2.45 6.68 -9.60
C GLU A 28 -1.17 6.71 -8.78
N LEU A 29 -0.64 5.54 -8.42
CA LEU A 29 0.68 5.46 -7.76
C LEU A 29 1.77 6.04 -8.65
N GLN A 30 1.75 5.70 -9.94
CA GLN A 30 2.73 6.22 -10.89
C GLN A 30 2.67 7.74 -10.99
N ARG A 31 1.49 8.32 -10.98
CA ARG A 31 1.31 9.78 -11.01
C ARG A 31 1.91 10.46 -9.80
N GLU A 32 1.97 9.77 -8.67
CA GLU A 32 2.57 10.30 -7.44
C GLU A 32 4.04 9.91 -7.27
N GLY A 33 4.65 9.35 -8.31
CA GLY A 33 6.07 9.01 -8.31
C GLY A 33 6.41 7.65 -7.73
N PHE A 34 5.43 6.77 -7.54
CA PHE A 34 5.68 5.41 -7.03
C PHE A 34 5.78 4.41 -8.17
N GLY A 35 6.76 3.51 -8.05
CA GLY A 35 6.84 2.31 -8.87
C GLY A 35 6.45 1.08 -8.06
N ILE A 36 5.96 0.05 -8.72
CA ILE A 36 5.65 -1.22 -8.08
C ILE A 36 6.87 -2.13 -8.21
N LEU A 37 7.49 -2.45 -7.09
CA LEU A 37 8.69 -3.29 -7.05
C LEU A 37 8.36 -4.76 -6.89
N THR A 38 7.31 -5.07 -6.13
CA THR A 38 6.92 -6.43 -5.80
C THR A 38 5.43 -6.58 -5.87
N GLU A 39 4.99 -7.79 -6.21
CA GLU A 39 3.59 -8.16 -6.21
C GLU A 39 3.44 -9.53 -5.59
N ILE A 40 2.52 -9.67 -4.65
CA ILE A 40 2.18 -10.95 -4.05
C ILE A 40 0.71 -11.21 -4.31
N ASP A 41 0.42 -12.31 -5.00
CA ASP A 41 -0.94 -12.81 -5.17
C ASP A 41 -1.24 -13.76 -4.01
N VAL A 42 -1.94 -13.25 -2.99
CA VAL A 42 -2.20 -14.01 -1.77
C VAL A 42 -3.11 -15.20 -2.06
N LYS A 43 -4.13 -15.03 -2.92
CA LYS A 43 -5.02 -16.12 -3.30
C LYS A 43 -4.24 -17.28 -3.91
N ALA A 44 -3.38 -16.98 -4.88
CA ALA A 44 -2.56 -18.00 -5.54
C ALA A 44 -1.54 -18.64 -4.59
N THR A 45 -0.93 -17.82 -3.74
CA THR A 45 0.06 -18.29 -2.77
C THR A 45 -0.56 -19.27 -1.76
N LEU A 46 -1.72 -18.93 -1.21
CA LEU A 46 -2.39 -19.80 -0.24
C LEU A 46 -2.86 -21.10 -0.89
N LYS A 47 -3.31 -21.04 -2.14
CA LYS A 47 -3.68 -22.24 -2.88
C LYS A 47 -2.48 -23.16 -3.08
N THR A 48 -1.36 -22.59 -3.49
CA THR A 48 -0.13 -23.38 -3.72
C THR A 48 0.46 -23.94 -2.45
N LYS A 49 0.52 -23.15 -1.38
CA LYS A 49 1.22 -23.52 -0.14
C LYS A 49 0.37 -24.36 0.80
N LEU A 50 -0.92 -24.11 0.88
CA LEU A 50 -1.80 -24.70 1.88
C LEU A 50 -2.99 -25.45 1.29
N ASP A 51 -3.19 -25.37 -0.03
CA ASP A 51 -4.37 -25.89 -0.71
C ASP A 51 -5.68 -25.35 -0.09
N VAL A 52 -5.67 -24.08 0.32
CA VAL A 52 -6.87 -23.39 0.80
C VAL A 52 -7.34 -22.38 -0.22
N ASP A 53 -8.65 -22.21 -0.29
CA ASP A 53 -9.27 -21.20 -1.13
C ASP A 53 -9.36 -19.90 -0.35
N PHE A 54 -8.99 -18.80 -1.01
CA PHE A 54 -9.07 -17.48 -0.44
C PHE A 54 -9.63 -16.51 -1.49
N LYS A 55 -10.13 -15.38 -1.05
CA LYS A 55 -10.64 -14.37 -1.97
C LYS A 55 -9.49 -13.71 -2.74
N PRO A 56 -9.78 -13.07 -3.89
CA PRO A 56 -8.79 -12.25 -4.57
C PRO A 56 -8.17 -11.22 -3.62
N TYR A 57 -6.86 -11.21 -3.53
CA TYR A 57 -6.12 -10.35 -2.61
C TYR A 57 -4.69 -10.20 -3.14
N LYS A 58 -4.28 -8.96 -3.36
CA LYS A 58 -2.91 -8.64 -3.83
C LYS A 58 -2.21 -7.69 -2.89
N ILE A 59 -0.93 -7.90 -2.69
CA ILE A 59 -0.04 -7.00 -1.96
C ILE A 59 0.95 -6.42 -2.97
N LEU A 60 0.97 -5.08 -3.09
CA LEU A 60 1.87 -4.37 -3.97
C LEU A 60 2.90 -3.63 -3.12
N GLY A 61 4.18 -3.88 -3.38
CA GLY A 61 5.26 -3.12 -2.75
C GLY A 61 5.56 -1.88 -3.57
N ALA A 62 5.13 -0.71 -3.09
CA ALA A 62 5.30 0.55 -3.78
C ALA A 62 6.50 1.31 -3.25
N CYS A 63 7.28 1.92 -4.15
CA CYS A 63 8.47 2.68 -3.80
C CYS A 63 8.51 4.00 -4.56
N ASN A 64 8.78 5.07 -3.81
CA ASN A 64 9.15 6.35 -4.40
C ASN A 64 10.67 6.46 -4.26
N PRO A 65 11.44 6.25 -5.34
CA PRO A 65 12.89 6.11 -5.21
C PRO A 65 13.60 7.30 -4.57
N PRO A 66 13.31 8.56 -4.93
CA PRO A 66 14.00 9.69 -4.27
C PRO A 66 13.76 9.73 -2.77
N LEU A 67 12.53 9.47 -2.33
CA LEU A 67 12.18 9.52 -0.91
C LEU A 67 12.76 8.31 -0.17
N ALA A 68 12.74 7.13 -0.78
CA ALA A 68 13.35 5.94 -0.21
C ALA A 68 14.85 6.10 -0.06
N HIS A 69 15.52 6.73 -1.03
CA HIS A 69 16.95 6.99 -0.97
C HIS A 69 17.29 7.90 0.21
N GLN A 70 16.52 8.96 0.42
CA GLN A 70 16.71 9.85 1.57
C GLN A 70 16.57 9.10 2.89
N ALA A 71 15.58 8.21 2.99
CA ALA A 71 15.37 7.42 4.19
C ALA A 71 16.55 6.49 4.47
N LEU A 72 17.05 5.81 3.44
CA LEU A 72 18.21 4.90 3.55
C LEU A 72 19.49 5.63 3.93
N LEU A 73 19.67 6.86 3.46
CA LEU A 73 20.82 7.68 3.85
C LEU A 73 20.73 8.10 5.32
N ALA A 74 19.54 8.32 5.83
CA ALA A 74 19.32 8.68 7.23
C ALA A 74 19.52 7.49 8.16
N GLU A 75 19.08 6.29 7.75
CA GLU A 75 19.16 5.07 8.55
C GLU A 75 19.24 3.85 7.63
N GLU A 76 20.37 3.15 7.67
CA GLU A 76 20.61 2.02 6.76
C GLU A 76 19.61 0.88 6.95
N ASP A 77 19.22 0.61 8.19
CA ASP A 77 18.32 -0.50 8.51
C ASP A 77 16.85 -0.20 8.23
N ILE A 78 16.53 1.00 7.74
CA ILE A 78 15.14 1.35 7.44
C ILE A 78 14.54 0.45 6.35
N GLY A 79 15.39 -0.23 5.59
CA GLY A 79 14.94 -1.24 4.64
C GLY A 79 14.04 -2.31 5.25
N LEU A 80 14.17 -2.55 6.57
CA LEU A 80 13.28 -3.46 7.29
C LEU A 80 11.83 -2.98 7.29
N LEU A 81 11.60 -1.68 7.09
CA LEU A 81 10.29 -1.05 7.09
C LEU A 81 9.82 -0.67 5.68
N LEU A 82 10.54 -1.11 4.66
CA LEU A 82 10.22 -0.85 3.26
C LEU A 82 9.92 -2.16 2.54
N PRO A 83 9.19 -2.12 1.42
CA PRO A 83 8.55 -0.97 0.78
C PRO A 83 7.24 -0.57 1.47
N CYS A 84 6.62 0.52 0.98
CA CYS A 84 5.27 0.87 1.40
C CYS A 84 4.28 -0.07 0.72
N ASN A 85 3.53 -0.82 1.50
CA ASN A 85 2.57 -1.77 0.94
C ASN A 85 1.24 -1.09 0.61
N VAL A 86 0.72 -1.45 -0.55
CA VAL A 86 -0.63 -1.13 -1.01
C VAL A 86 -1.32 -2.45 -1.27
N ILE A 87 -2.51 -2.65 -0.73
CA ILE A 87 -3.25 -3.89 -0.93
C ILE A 87 -4.54 -3.64 -1.67
N VAL A 88 -4.95 -4.63 -2.47
CA VAL A 88 -6.22 -4.62 -3.18
C VAL A 88 -6.88 -5.97 -2.95
N TYR A 89 -8.09 -5.97 -2.42
CA TYR A 89 -8.80 -7.21 -2.17
C TYR A 89 -10.30 -7.08 -2.44
N GLU A 90 -10.95 -8.22 -2.67
CA GLU A 90 -12.38 -8.29 -2.93
C GLU A 90 -13.16 -7.76 -1.73
N GLY A 91 -14.08 -6.84 -1.99
CA GLY A 91 -14.91 -6.23 -0.96
C GLY A 91 -16.03 -7.16 -0.48
N ALA A 92 -16.69 -6.75 0.60
CA ALA A 92 -17.79 -7.50 1.19
C ALA A 92 -19.02 -7.55 0.27
N THR A 93 -19.23 -6.51 -0.52
CA THR A 93 -20.33 -6.42 -1.48
C THR A 93 -19.86 -6.84 -2.86
N GLU A 94 -20.66 -7.63 -3.56
CA GLU A 94 -20.34 -8.06 -4.92
C GLU A 94 -20.06 -6.86 -5.84
N GLY A 95 -19.02 -6.98 -6.66
CA GLY A 95 -18.63 -5.92 -7.58
C GLY A 95 -17.81 -4.81 -6.94
N THR A 96 -17.43 -4.95 -5.68
CA THR A 96 -16.61 -3.97 -4.98
C THR A 96 -15.25 -4.53 -4.63
N SER A 97 -14.29 -3.63 -4.45
CA SER A 97 -12.95 -3.94 -3.96
C SER A 97 -12.54 -2.92 -2.91
N VAL A 98 -11.65 -3.33 -2.04
CA VAL A 98 -11.03 -2.44 -1.06
C VAL A 98 -9.60 -2.18 -1.51
N VAL A 99 -9.21 -0.91 -1.56
CA VAL A 99 -7.81 -0.49 -1.73
C VAL A 99 -7.36 0.11 -0.42
N SER A 100 -6.27 -0.39 0.11
CA SER A 100 -5.73 0.08 1.40
C SER A 100 -4.24 0.38 1.25
N VAL A 101 -3.80 1.48 1.84
CA VAL A 101 -2.40 1.91 1.80
C VAL A 101 -1.87 2.02 3.21
N ILE A 102 -0.60 1.68 3.40
CA ILE A 102 0.07 1.84 4.70
C ILE A 102 0.08 3.33 5.08
N ASN A 103 -0.02 3.62 6.37
CA ASN A 103 0.25 4.96 6.90
C ASN A 103 1.74 5.08 7.21
N PRO A 104 2.51 5.80 6.39
CA PRO A 104 3.97 5.87 6.59
C PRO A 104 4.37 6.56 7.89
N GLN A 105 3.54 7.45 8.42
CA GLN A 105 3.84 8.10 9.70
C GLN A 105 3.83 7.10 10.85
N VAL A 106 2.96 6.08 10.78
CA VAL A 106 2.96 4.98 11.75
C VAL A 106 4.12 4.02 11.46
N GLN A 107 4.26 3.60 10.20
CA GLN A 107 5.28 2.65 9.77
C GLN A 107 6.70 3.13 10.09
N LEU A 108 7.03 4.34 9.65
CA LEU A 108 8.37 4.92 9.82
C LEU A 108 8.55 5.59 11.19
N GLY A 109 7.43 5.90 11.87
CA GLY A 109 7.46 6.44 13.22
C GLY A 109 8.07 5.48 14.24
N ILE A 110 8.10 4.18 13.93
CA ILE A 110 8.76 3.17 14.77
C ILE A 110 10.25 3.51 14.97
N THR A 111 10.87 4.20 14.02
CA THR A 111 12.28 4.62 14.12
C THR A 111 12.52 5.59 15.26
N GLY A 112 11.50 6.34 15.68
CA GLY A 112 11.64 7.40 16.69
C GLY A 112 12.48 8.57 16.24
N ARG A 113 12.75 8.72 14.94
CA ARG A 113 13.65 9.74 14.38
C ARG A 113 12.87 10.94 13.88
N ASP A 114 13.23 12.11 14.36
CA ASP A 114 12.60 13.37 13.95
C ASP A 114 12.95 13.75 12.50
N ASP A 115 14.12 13.32 12.01
CA ASP A 115 14.53 13.59 10.64
C ASP A 115 13.80 12.73 9.59
N ILE A 116 13.16 11.65 10.01
CA ILE A 116 12.34 10.79 9.16
C ILE A 116 10.90 11.28 9.09
N ALA A 117 10.42 11.98 10.12
CA ALA A 117 9.02 12.41 10.22
C ALA A 117 8.53 13.22 9.02
N PRO A 118 9.26 14.24 8.50
CA PRO A 118 8.81 14.98 7.33
C PRO A 118 8.73 14.11 6.08
N LEU A 119 9.63 13.15 5.95
CA LEU A 119 9.66 12.20 4.84
C LEU A 119 8.42 11.30 4.87
N ALA A 120 8.12 10.76 6.05
CA ALA A 120 6.94 9.93 6.26
C ALA A 120 5.65 10.68 5.94
N LYS A 121 5.59 11.97 6.31
CA LYS A 121 4.43 12.82 5.99
C LYS A 121 4.28 13.01 4.48
N GLU A 122 5.37 13.29 3.77
CA GLU A 122 5.34 13.47 2.32
C GLU A 122 4.83 12.22 1.61
N VAL A 123 5.36 11.05 1.98
CA VAL A 123 4.91 9.78 1.41
C VAL A 123 3.43 9.54 1.74
N GLY A 124 3.02 9.80 2.96
CA GLY A 124 1.63 9.64 3.40
C GLY A 124 0.67 10.54 2.63
N ASP A 125 1.04 11.80 2.41
CA ASP A 125 0.23 12.74 1.66
C ASP A 125 0.03 12.27 0.21
N ARG A 126 1.09 11.75 -0.42
CA ARG A 126 1.02 11.21 -1.77
C ARG A 126 0.13 9.97 -1.84
N LEU A 127 0.24 9.05 -0.89
CA LEU A 127 -0.60 7.85 -0.84
C LEU A 127 -2.07 8.21 -0.62
N LYS A 128 -2.37 9.21 0.19
CA LYS A 128 -3.74 9.69 0.36
C LYS A 128 -4.31 10.25 -0.94
N ARG A 129 -3.50 10.99 -1.71
CA ARG A 129 -3.93 11.48 -3.02
C ARG A 129 -4.23 10.33 -3.98
N VAL A 130 -3.46 9.25 -3.90
CA VAL A 130 -3.72 8.05 -4.70
C VAL A 130 -5.12 7.51 -4.39
N LEU A 131 -5.45 7.34 -3.10
CA LEU A 131 -6.78 6.88 -2.69
C LEU A 131 -7.88 7.83 -3.14
N ASP A 132 -7.68 9.13 -2.97
CA ASP A 132 -8.69 10.13 -3.31
C ASP A 132 -9.01 10.13 -4.81
N ALA A 133 -8.06 9.71 -5.64
CA ALA A 133 -8.21 9.69 -7.10
C ALA A 133 -8.91 8.43 -7.63
N LEU A 134 -9.18 7.46 -6.77
CA LEU A 134 -9.84 6.21 -7.18
C LEU A 134 -11.35 6.33 -7.31
#